data_60ac7c6486568bfe5677c13fe1aea81a
#
_entry.id   60ac7c6486568bfe5677c13fe1aea81a
#
_cell.length_a   1.000
_cell.length_b   1.000
_cell.length_c   1.000
_cell.angle_alpha   90.00
_cell.angle_beta   90.00
_cell.angle_gamma   90.00
#
_symmetry.space_group_name_H-M   'P 1'
#
loop_
_entity.id
_entity.type
_entity.pdbx_description
1 polymer ?
#
loop_
_entity_poly.entity_id
_entity_poly.type
_entity_poly.pdbx_seq_one_letter_code
_entity_poly.pdbx_strand_id
1 'polypeptide(L)'
;MGVGKHQGFTFFIEGCTLGDKVLFEIVSLKKSFGIGRTIDILEKSPYRVDSKCEYSDQCDGCELHNLKYDKQLELKKNIVKNNLKRIGKIEDILVKDTIGMEYPYRYRNKGEFKVGKGYQIGYFKRGTHEIYPVEKSIIQKETVDVVIRLLKEFMMKYKVDGYDRKNKRGIIKNLVVRTTRDNRVMVVIVTSTDKLHHK
;
A
#
# COMPACT_ATOMS: atom_id res chain seq x y z
N MET A 1 -2.45 3.57 -9.29
CA MET A 1 -2.67 3.47 -10.76
C MET A 1 -2.38 4.82 -11.41
N GLY A 2 -1.72 4.83 -12.58
CA GLY A 2 -1.62 6.02 -13.44
C GLY A 2 -2.94 6.26 -14.19
N VAL A 3 -3.15 7.51 -14.64
CA VAL A 3 -4.27 7.86 -15.49
C VAL A 3 -3.71 8.40 -16.81
N GLY A 4 -4.05 7.75 -17.90
CA GLY A 4 -3.66 8.15 -19.24
C GLY A 4 -4.87 8.31 -20.15
N LYS A 5 -4.65 8.92 -21.32
CA LYS A 5 -5.65 9.00 -22.38
C LYS A 5 -5.08 8.49 -23.69
N HIS A 6 -5.85 7.70 -24.40
CA HIS A 6 -5.55 7.30 -25.76
C HIS A 6 -6.77 7.61 -26.64
N GLN A 7 -6.59 8.41 -27.71
CA GLN A 7 -7.67 8.88 -28.58
C GLN A 7 -8.88 9.47 -27.82
N GLY A 8 -8.61 10.24 -26.75
CA GLY A 8 -9.66 10.83 -25.92
C GLY A 8 -10.26 9.90 -24.84
N PHE A 9 -10.06 8.61 -24.95
CA PHE A 9 -10.57 7.63 -23.99
C PHE A 9 -9.64 7.48 -22.77
N THR A 10 -10.21 7.43 -21.57
CA THR A 10 -9.44 7.40 -20.32
C THR A 10 -9.11 5.97 -19.92
N PHE A 11 -7.85 5.75 -19.54
CA PHE A 11 -7.36 4.48 -19.01
C PHE A 11 -6.74 4.67 -17.62
N PHE A 12 -7.08 3.77 -16.71
CA PHE A 12 -6.40 3.57 -15.42
C PHE A 12 -5.39 2.45 -15.58
N ILE A 13 -4.10 2.77 -15.48
CA ILE A 13 -3.03 1.84 -15.83
C ILE A 13 -2.20 1.50 -14.60
N GLU A 14 -2.06 0.21 -14.31
CA GLU A 14 -1.19 -0.29 -13.25
C GLU A 14 0.26 -0.39 -13.72
N GLY A 15 1.24 -0.23 -12.79
CA GLY A 15 2.67 -0.42 -13.05
C GLY A 15 3.37 0.78 -13.68
N CYS A 16 2.69 1.91 -13.86
CA CYS A 16 3.29 3.14 -14.38
C CYS A 16 3.32 4.27 -13.34
N THR A 17 4.16 5.28 -13.57
CA THR A 17 4.20 6.50 -12.79
C THR A 17 3.96 7.74 -13.67
N LEU A 18 3.80 8.89 -13.03
CA LEU A 18 3.55 10.15 -13.72
C LEU A 18 4.64 10.47 -14.75
N GLY A 19 4.24 10.65 -16.01
CA GLY A 19 5.12 11.01 -17.12
C GLY A 19 5.78 9.84 -17.84
N ASP A 20 5.53 8.58 -17.41
CA ASP A 20 5.96 7.43 -18.22
C ASP A 20 5.16 7.32 -19.52
N LYS A 21 5.83 6.86 -20.58
CA LYS A 21 5.19 6.36 -21.79
C LYS A 21 5.23 4.85 -21.77
N VAL A 22 4.09 4.22 -21.79
CA VAL A 22 3.97 2.78 -21.55
C VAL A 22 3.24 2.06 -22.67
N LEU A 23 3.66 0.83 -22.93
CA LEU A 23 2.85 -0.16 -23.61
C LEU A 23 2.05 -0.90 -22.54
N PHE A 24 0.74 -0.99 -22.71
CA PHE A 24 -0.13 -1.67 -21.74
C PHE A 24 -1.13 -2.58 -22.43
N GLU A 25 -1.52 -3.64 -21.74
CA GLU A 25 -2.64 -4.50 -22.12
C GLU A 25 -3.95 -3.98 -21.50
N ILE A 26 -5.07 -4.15 -22.20
CA ILE A 26 -6.37 -3.81 -21.67
C ILE A 26 -6.90 -5.01 -20.86
N VAL A 27 -7.01 -4.83 -19.55
CA VAL A 27 -7.54 -5.86 -18.62
C VAL A 27 -9.06 -5.84 -18.57
N SER A 28 -9.65 -4.64 -18.64
CA SER A 28 -11.11 -4.46 -18.62
C SER A 28 -11.51 -3.18 -19.34
N LEU A 29 -12.57 -3.24 -20.12
CA LEU A 29 -13.14 -2.10 -20.82
C LEU A 29 -14.55 -1.84 -20.30
N LYS A 30 -14.80 -0.58 -19.91
CA LYS A 30 -16.11 -0.07 -19.51
C LYS A 30 -16.59 0.96 -20.51
N LYS A 31 -17.82 1.41 -20.41
CA LYS A 31 -18.41 2.39 -21.33
C LYS A 31 -17.66 3.73 -21.37
N SER A 32 -17.09 4.18 -20.24
CA SER A 32 -16.46 5.50 -20.09
C SER A 32 -14.97 5.47 -19.75
N PHE A 33 -14.40 4.30 -19.43
CA PHE A 33 -12.97 4.13 -19.11
C PHE A 33 -12.50 2.70 -19.32
N GLY A 34 -11.18 2.53 -19.45
CA GLY A 34 -10.53 1.23 -19.46
C GLY A 34 -9.61 1.03 -18.25
N ILE A 35 -9.36 -0.21 -17.91
CA ILE A 35 -8.34 -0.63 -16.94
C ILE A 35 -7.25 -1.36 -17.72
N GLY A 36 -6.01 -0.95 -17.53
CA GLY A 36 -4.85 -1.56 -18.19
C GLY A 36 -3.78 -1.95 -17.21
N ARG A 37 -2.88 -2.80 -17.67
CA ARG A 37 -1.65 -3.19 -16.97
C ARG A 37 -0.46 -2.93 -17.87
N THR A 38 0.57 -2.27 -17.37
CA THR A 38 1.80 -2.01 -18.10
C THR A 38 2.47 -3.33 -18.47
N ILE A 39 2.79 -3.49 -19.76
CA ILE A 39 3.63 -4.57 -20.29
C ILE A 39 5.08 -4.09 -20.31
N ASP A 40 5.31 -2.87 -20.80
CA ASP A 40 6.64 -2.29 -20.93
C ASP A 40 6.62 -0.78 -20.76
N ILE A 41 7.74 -0.21 -20.31
CA ILE A 41 7.95 1.22 -20.19
C ILE A 41 8.82 1.68 -21.34
N LEU A 42 8.18 2.21 -22.38
CA LEU A 42 8.84 2.67 -23.61
C LEU A 42 9.77 3.85 -23.36
N GLU A 43 9.33 4.80 -22.54
CA GLU A 43 10.11 5.96 -22.11
C GLU A 43 9.88 6.19 -20.63
N LYS A 44 10.95 6.13 -19.84
CA LYS A 44 10.88 6.41 -18.39
C LYS A 44 10.72 7.90 -18.14
N SER A 45 9.80 8.25 -17.27
CA SER A 45 9.68 9.62 -16.78
C SER A 45 10.98 10.10 -16.13
N PRO A 46 11.40 11.37 -16.35
CA PRO A 46 12.54 11.96 -15.63
C PRO A 46 12.31 12.08 -14.12
N TYR A 47 11.07 11.87 -13.68
CA TYR A 47 10.65 11.88 -12.29
C TYR A 47 10.54 10.49 -11.67
N ARG A 48 10.75 9.44 -12.46
CA ARG A 48 10.77 8.07 -11.97
C ARG A 48 12.03 7.83 -11.14
N VAL A 49 11.85 7.13 -10.04
CA VAL A 49 12.94 6.61 -9.19
C VAL A 49 12.69 5.15 -8.88
N ASP A 50 13.75 4.41 -8.59
CA ASP A 50 13.63 3.06 -8.11
C ASP A 50 13.10 3.06 -6.68
N SER A 51 12.19 2.15 -6.39
CA SER A 51 11.65 2.01 -5.05
C SER A 51 12.72 1.52 -4.08
N LYS A 52 12.79 2.15 -2.91
CA LYS A 52 13.62 1.65 -1.79
C LYS A 52 12.98 0.46 -1.06
N CYS A 53 11.75 0.09 -1.41
CA CYS A 53 11.03 -1.01 -0.79
C CYS A 53 11.22 -2.29 -1.60
N GLU A 54 11.78 -3.31 -0.97
CA GLU A 54 11.98 -4.63 -1.58
C GLU A 54 10.67 -5.35 -1.97
N TYR A 55 9.54 -4.90 -1.40
CA TYR A 55 8.21 -5.47 -1.65
C TYR A 55 7.38 -4.67 -2.66
N SER A 56 7.97 -3.68 -3.31
CA SER A 56 7.25 -2.68 -4.13
C SER A 56 6.44 -3.26 -5.29
N ASP A 57 6.90 -4.36 -5.85
CA ASP A 57 6.27 -4.94 -7.05
C ASP A 57 5.04 -5.78 -6.72
N GLN A 58 4.89 -6.23 -5.48
CA GLN A 58 3.83 -7.15 -5.06
C GLN A 58 2.94 -6.59 -3.95
N CYS A 59 3.47 -5.66 -3.14
CA CYS A 59 2.76 -5.08 -2.02
C CYS A 59 1.91 -3.89 -2.46
N ASP A 60 0.66 -3.86 -2.01
CA ASP A 60 -0.30 -2.78 -2.30
C ASP A 60 -0.25 -1.63 -1.28
N GLY A 61 0.79 -1.59 -0.44
CA GLY A 61 0.91 -0.62 0.67
C GLY A 61 1.28 0.81 0.26
N CYS A 62 1.88 0.99 -0.93
CA CYS A 62 2.40 2.28 -1.40
C CYS A 62 2.12 2.48 -2.89
N GLU A 63 1.54 3.62 -3.29
CA GLU A 63 1.20 3.90 -4.68
C GLU A 63 2.22 4.78 -5.42
N LEU A 64 2.94 5.66 -4.72
CA LEU A 64 3.80 6.68 -5.32
C LEU A 64 5.29 6.44 -5.08
N HIS A 65 5.68 5.24 -4.69
CA HIS A 65 7.07 4.93 -4.32
C HIS A 65 8.08 5.03 -5.49
N ASN A 66 7.60 4.97 -6.74
CA ASN A 66 8.41 5.11 -7.94
C ASN A 66 8.46 6.55 -8.48
N LEU A 67 7.96 7.55 -7.74
CA LEU A 67 7.97 8.95 -8.11
C LEU A 67 8.87 9.74 -7.15
N LYS A 68 9.71 10.65 -7.67
CA LYS A 68 10.52 11.60 -6.87
C LYS A 68 9.64 12.31 -5.86
N TYR A 69 10.14 12.50 -4.64
CA TYR A 69 9.33 13.00 -3.52
C TYR A 69 8.79 14.43 -3.75
N ASP A 70 9.59 15.31 -4.32
CA ASP A 70 9.16 16.66 -4.74
C ASP A 70 7.97 16.60 -5.70
N LYS A 71 7.98 15.66 -6.64
CA LYS A 71 6.88 15.43 -7.57
C LYS A 71 5.66 14.78 -6.92
N GLN A 72 5.84 14.00 -5.86
CA GLN A 72 4.71 13.53 -5.05
C GLN A 72 4.01 14.71 -4.35
N LEU A 73 4.76 15.68 -3.83
CA LEU A 73 4.21 16.88 -3.19
C LEU A 73 3.44 17.75 -4.19
N GLU A 74 4.04 17.98 -5.37
CA GLU A 74 3.39 18.72 -6.46
C GLU A 74 2.10 18.02 -6.94
N LEU A 75 2.13 16.69 -7.12
CA LEU A 75 0.96 15.90 -7.49
C LEU A 75 -0.17 16.06 -6.46
N LYS A 76 0.15 15.98 -5.17
CA LYS A 76 -0.84 16.16 -4.09
C LYS A 76 -1.46 17.55 -4.10
N LYS A 77 -0.66 18.61 -4.30
CA LYS A 77 -1.15 19.96 -4.49
C LYS A 77 -2.11 20.05 -5.67
N ASN A 78 -1.71 19.49 -6.82
CA ASN A 78 -2.50 19.51 -8.05
C ASN A 78 -3.82 18.74 -7.91
N ILE A 79 -3.83 17.61 -7.18
CA ILE A 79 -5.07 16.88 -6.87
C ILE A 79 -6.05 17.77 -6.09
N VAL A 80 -5.58 18.46 -5.04
CA VAL A 80 -6.42 19.37 -4.26
C VAL A 80 -6.94 20.50 -5.11
N LYS A 81 -6.08 21.18 -5.89
CA LYS A 81 -6.45 22.27 -6.79
C LYS A 81 -7.51 21.82 -7.82
N ASN A 82 -7.29 20.68 -8.44
CA ASN A 82 -8.22 20.13 -9.43
C ASN A 82 -9.57 19.75 -8.82
N ASN A 83 -9.58 19.17 -7.61
CA ASN A 83 -10.83 18.83 -6.92
C ASN A 83 -11.61 20.08 -6.52
N LEU A 84 -10.97 21.12 -6.01
CA LEU A 84 -11.60 22.39 -5.71
C LEU A 84 -12.22 23.02 -6.97
N LYS A 85 -11.48 23.05 -8.08
CA LYS A 85 -11.96 23.62 -9.35
C LYS A 85 -13.09 22.77 -9.96
N ARG A 86 -12.89 21.46 -10.11
CA ARG A 86 -13.81 20.61 -10.91
C ARG A 86 -15.03 20.15 -10.11
N ILE A 87 -14.85 19.81 -8.84
CA ILE A 87 -15.92 19.29 -7.98
C ILE A 87 -16.52 20.44 -7.15
N GLY A 88 -15.66 21.21 -6.50
CA GLY A 88 -16.07 22.32 -5.66
C GLY A 88 -16.55 23.55 -6.42
N LYS A 89 -16.26 23.66 -7.75
CA LYS A 89 -16.56 24.84 -8.58
C LYS A 89 -15.94 26.13 -8.04
N ILE A 90 -14.82 26.01 -7.33
CA ILE A 90 -14.06 27.12 -6.74
C ILE A 90 -12.87 27.37 -7.65
N GLU A 91 -12.85 28.50 -8.37
CA GLU A 91 -11.80 28.77 -9.37
C GLU A 91 -10.66 29.60 -8.79
N ASP A 92 -10.97 30.62 -8.00
CA ASP A 92 -10.02 31.63 -7.52
C ASP A 92 -9.51 31.34 -6.09
N ILE A 93 -8.98 30.13 -5.87
CA ILE A 93 -8.40 29.78 -4.59
C ILE A 93 -6.90 29.50 -4.70
N LEU A 94 -6.14 30.15 -3.83
CA LEU A 94 -4.71 29.89 -3.70
C LEU A 94 -4.49 28.58 -2.91
N VAL A 95 -4.07 27.52 -3.60
CA VAL A 95 -3.59 26.30 -2.96
C VAL A 95 -2.09 26.43 -2.74
N LYS A 96 -1.66 26.55 -1.48
CA LYS A 96 -0.26 26.62 -1.10
C LYS A 96 0.45 25.29 -1.41
N ASP A 97 1.80 25.31 -1.38
CA ASP A 97 2.59 24.12 -1.57
C ASP A 97 2.33 23.09 -0.47
N THR A 98 2.40 21.82 -0.84
CA THR A 98 2.28 20.73 0.12
C THR A 98 3.49 20.75 1.06
N ILE A 99 3.26 20.81 2.36
CA ILE A 99 4.32 20.71 3.37
C ILE A 99 4.87 19.29 3.33
N GLY A 100 6.15 19.18 2.95
CA GLY A 100 6.86 17.92 2.86
C GLY A 100 7.50 17.50 4.17
N MET A 101 7.92 16.23 4.23
CA MET A 101 8.76 15.70 5.29
C MET A 101 10.21 15.72 4.83
N GLU A 102 11.12 15.99 5.72
CA GLU A 102 12.56 15.86 5.47
C GLU A 102 12.94 14.39 5.18
N TYR A 103 12.35 13.45 5.93
CA TYR A 103 12.51 12.01 5.74
C TYR A 103 11.15 11.34 5.55
N PRO A 104 10.71 11.08 4.30
CA PRO A 104 9.36 10.59 3.98
C PRO A 104 9.21 9.07 4.16
N TYR A 105 9.88 8.50 5.13
CA TYR A 105 9.81 7.10 5.53
C TYR A 105 9.49 6.99 7.02
N ARG A 106 9.13 5.81 7.50
CA ARG A 106 8.85 5.53 8.91
C ARG A 106 7.80 6.46 9.56
N TYR A 107 6.93 7.08 8.75
CA TYR A 107 5.94 8.07 9.20
C TYR A 107 4.62 7.47 9.66
N ARG A 108 4.30 6.25 9.21
CA ARG A 108 3.01 5.64 9.46
C ARG A 108 2.95 5.07 10.88
N ASN A 109 1.94 5.50 11.64
CA ASN A 109 1.77 5.13 13.05
C ASN A 109 0.71 4.04 13.30
N LYS A 110 0.03 3.58 12.23
CA LYS A 110 -0.92 2.45 12.28
C LYS A 110 -0.64 1.50 11.14
N GLY A 111 -0.37 0.24 11.48
CA GLY A 111 -0.30 -0.88 10.53
C GLY A 111 -1.42 -1.87 10.78
N GLU A 112 -2.03 -2.40 9.72
CA GLU A 112 -2.92 -3.54 9.78
C GLU A 112 -2.40 -4.60 8.82
N PHE A 113 -2.06 -5.76 9.37
CA PHE A 113 -1.47 -6.87 8.64
C PHE A 113 -2.43 -8.05 8.64
N LYS A 114 -2.50 -8.75 7.54
CA LYS A 114 -3.22 -10.01 7.41
C LYS A 114 -2.35 -11.14 7.93
N VAL A 115 -2.99 -12.07 8.63
CA VAL A 115 -2.31 -13.26 9.15
C VAL A 115 -2.95 -14.48 8.51
N GLY A 116 -2.12 -15.35 7.95
CA GLY A 116 -2.57 -16.51 7.20
C GLY A 116 -1.82 -17.79 7.54
N LYS A 117 -2.24 -18.87 6.91
CA LYS A 117 -1.68 -20.20 7.09
C LYS A 117 -0.16 -20.21 6.91
N GLY A 118 0.54 -21.02 7.71
CA GLY A 118 2.00 -21.12 7.67
C GLY A 118 2.69 -19.91 8.31
N TYR A 119 2.06 -19.31 9.31
CA TYR A 119 2.60 -18.18 10.09
C TYR A 119 2.91 -16.95 9.24
N GLN A 120 2.21 -16.78 8.13
CA GLN A 120 2.39 -15.62 7.24
C GLN A 120 1.77 -14.37 7.88
N ILE A 121 2.54 -13.28 7.90
CA ILE A 121 2.07 -11.97 8.33
C ILE A 121 2.46 -10.96 7.25
N GLY A 122 1.50 -10.20 6.73
CA GLY A 122 1.80 -9.26 5.64
C GLY A 122 0.58 -8.55 5.10
N TYR A 123 0.68 -8.11 3.85
CA TYR A 123 -0.41 -7.48 3.11
C TYR A 123 -0.96 -8.43 2.06
N PHE A 124 -2.12 -8.12 1.52
CA PHE A 124 -2.56 -8.83 0.33
C PHE A 124 -1.70 -8.48 -0.88
N LYS A 125 -1.42 -9.46 -1.72
CA LYS A 125 -0.91 -9.22 -3.06
C LYS A 125 -1.94 -8.40 -3.83
N ARG A 126 -1.47 -7.50 -4.66
CA ARG A 126 -2.31 -6.60 -5.45
C ARG A 126 -3.38 -7.37 -6.22
N GLY A 127 -4.65 -6.94 -6.06
CA GLY A 127 -5.80 -7.55 -6.73
C GLY A 127 -6.18 -8.95 -6.26
N THR A 128 -5.61 -9.45 -5.18
CA THR A 128 -5.88 -10.80 -4.66
C THR A 128 -6.17 -10.80 -3.15
N HIS A 129 -6.53 -11.99 -2.62
CA HIS A 129 -6.62 -12.24 -1.18
C HIS A 129 -5.46 -13.13 -0.68
N GLU A 130 -4.44 -13.32 -1.50
CA GLU A 130 -3.23 -14.01 -1.09
C GLU A 130 -2.36 -13.07 -0.25
N ILE A 131 -1.80 -13.59 0.85
CA ILE A 131 -0.93 -12.81 1.70
C ILE A 131 0.48 -12.83 1.14
N TYR A 132 1.03 -11.65 0.95
CA TYR A 132 2.45 -11.44 0.71
C TYR A 132 3.13 -11.16 2.05
N PRO A 133 3.99 -12.06 2.54
CA PRO A 133 4.66 -11.88 3.83
C PRO A 133 5.57 -10.65 3.81
N VAL A 134 5.51 -9.87 4.88
CA VAL A 134 6.33 -8.67 5.06
C VAL A 134 7.02 -8.73 6.41
N GLU A 135 8.34 -8.74 6.43
CA GLU A 135 9.12 -8.74 7.68
C GLU A 135 9.36 -7.32 8.19
N LYS A 136 9.48 -6.36 7.27
CA LYS A 136 9.67 -4.94 7.58
C LYS A 136 8.92 -4.08 6.57
N SER A 137 8.55 -2.86 6.97
CA SER A 137 7.91 -1.90 6.08
C SER A 137 8.59 -0.55 6.19
N ILE A 138 9.06 -0.01 5.07
CA ILE A 138 9.80 1.27 5.05
C ILE A 138 8.96 2.47 5.50
N ILE A 139 7.64 2.37 5.49
CA ILE A 139 6.74 3.46 5.91
C ILE A 139 6.25 3.31 7.36
N GLN A 140 6.27 2.09 7.91
CA GLN A 140 5.90 1.85 9.31
C GLN A 140 7.08 2.18 10.24
N LYS A 141 6.80 2.53 11.50
CA LYS A 141 7.85 2.65 12.51
C LYS A 141 8.54 1.30 12.74
N GLU A 142 9.82 1.30 13.09
CA GLU A 142 10.62 0.08 13.32
C GLU A 142 10.05 -0.81 14.43
N THR A 143 9.39 -0.21 15.42
CA THR A 143 8.67 -0.94 16.46
C THR A 143 7.58 -1.87 15.90
N VAL A 144 7.01 -1.53 14.74
CA VAL A 144 6.03 -2.40 14.05
C VAL A 144 6.70 -3.64 13.49
N ASP A 145 7.90 -3.49 12.91
CA ASP A 145 8.68 -4.62 12.38
C ASP A 145 9.04 -5.61 13.52
N VAL A 146 9.38 -5.08 14.71
CA VAL A 146 9.62 -5.90 15.91
C VAL A 146 8.37 -6.67 16.33
N VAL A 147 7.19 -6.02 16.33
CA VAL A 147 5.93 -6.69 16.70
C VAL A 147 5.58 -7.80 15.72
N ILE A 148 5.78 -7.59 14.41
CA ILE A 148 5.56 -8.62 13.39
C ILE A 148 6.43 -9.85 13.69
N ARG A 149 7.71 -9.64 13.93
CA ARG A 149 8.65 -10.71 14.26
C ARG A 149 8.24 -11.47 15.53
N LEU A 150 7.95 -10.76 16.62
CA LEU A 150 7.54 -11.36 17.88
C LEU A 150 6.24 -12.17 17.76
N LEU A 151 5.26 -11.66 17.00
CA LEU A 151 4.04 -12.42 16.76
C LEU A 151 4.32 -13.68 15.94
N LYS A 152 5.17 -13.61 14.93
CA LYS A 152 5.56 -14.79 14.13
C LYS A 152 6.26 -15.84 14.98
N GLU A 153 7.21 -15.44 15.84
CA GLU A 153 7.89 -16.30 16.79
C GLU A 153 6.91 -16.97 17.78
N PHE A 154 5.97 -16.19 18.33
CA PHE A 154 4.89 -16.69 19.17
C PHE A 154 4.07 -17.76 18.46
N MET A 155 3.59 -17.46 17.24
CA MET A 155 2.79 -18.37 16.45
C MET A 155 3.51 -19.70 16.19
N MET A 156 4.79 -19.63 15.83
CA MET A 156 5.63 -20.81 15.60
C MET A 156 5.85 -21.63 16.87
N LYS A 157 6.23 -20.95 17.97
CA LYS A 157 6.52 -21.59 19.27
C LYS A 157 5.31 -22.35 19.83
N TYR A 158 4.13 -21.72 19.75
CA TYR A 158 2.91 -22.29 20.33
C TYR A 158 2.01 -23.00 19.30
N LYS A 159 2.49 -23.13 18.05
CA LYS A 159 1.75 -23.75 16.94
C LYS A 159 0.36 -23.13 16.71
N VAL A 160 0.25 -21.81 16.92
CA VAL A 160 -0.96 -21.03 16.69
C VAL A 160 -0.93 -20.50 15.26
N ASP A 161 -1.63 -21.17 14.35
CA ASP A 161 -1.61 -20.80 12.92
C ASP A 161 -2.54 -19.65 12.59
N GLY A 162 -2.23 -18.95 11.50
CA GLY A 162 -3.06 -17.92 10.93
C GLY A 162 -4.34 -18.50 10.29
N TYR A 163 -5.38 -17.66 10.22
CA TYR A 163 -6.69 -18.08 9.74
C TYR A 163 -6.71 -18.24 8.21
N ASP A 164 -6.95 -19.48 7.78
CA ASP A 164 -7.23 -19.82 6.39
C ASP A 164 -8.72 -19.60 6.10
N ARG A 165 -9.05 -18.58 5.32
CA ARG A 165 -10.44 -18.23 4.97
C ARG A 165 -11.12 -19.31 4.13
N LYS A 166 -10.37 -20.03 3.29
CA LYS A 166 -10.90 -21.08 2.40
C LYS A 166 -11.34 -22.29 3.19
N ASN A 167 -10.50 -22.74 4.13
CA ASN A 167 -10.74 -23.93 4.92
C ASN A 167 -11.38 -23.64 6.28
N LYS A 168 -11.58 -22.35 6.64
CA LYS A 168 -12.12 -21.88 7.92
C LYS A 168 -11.36 -22.45 9.15
N ARG A 169 -10.05 -22.61 9.02
CA ARG A 169 -9.15 -23.14 10.06
C ARG A 169 -8.08 -22.11 10.42
N GLY A 170 -7.49 -22.27 11.62
CA GLY A 170 -6.52 -21.34 12.18
C GLY A 170 -7.16 -20.28 13.08
N ILE A 171 -6.36 -19.56 13.82
CA ILE A 171 -6.83 -18.71 14.92
C ILE A 171 -6.65 -17.23 14.61
N ILE A 172 -5.47 -16.78 14.22
CA ILE A 172 -5.16 -15.36 14.08
C ILE A 172 -5.55 -14.87 12.68
N LYS A 173 -6.38 -13.84 12.62
CA LYS A 173 -6.88 -13.24 11.36
C LYS A 173 -6.09 -12.02 10.94
N ASN A 174 -5.91 -11.08 11.88
CA ASN A 174 -5.23 -9.82 11.62
C ASN A 174 -4.36 -9.43 12.82
N LEU A 175 -3.31 -8.68 12.52
CA LEU A 175 -2.49 -7.96 13.47
C LEU A 175 -2.68 -6.45 13.20
N VAL A 176 -3.12 -5.69 14.20
CA VAL A 176 -3.14 -4.23 14.14
C VAL A 176 -2.15 -3.68 15.15
N VAL A 177 -1.23 -2.85 14.68
CA VAL A 177 -0.24 -2.18 15.53
C VAL A 177 -0.45 -0.67 15.43
N ARG A 178 -0.51 -0.01 16.58
CA ARG A 178 -0.47 1.45 16.66
C ARG A 178 0.72 1.88 17.50
N THR A 179 1.41 2.91 17.04
CA THR A 179 2.57 3.47 17.71
C THR A 179 2.33 4.95 17.98
N THR A 180 2.71 5.42 19.16
CA THR A 180 2.69 6.85 19.50
C THR A 180 4.01 7.52 19.09
N ARG A 181 4.08 8.85 19.21
CA ARG A 181 5.29 9.62 18.92
C ARG A 181 6.48 9.23 19.81
N ASP A 182 6.19 8.90 21.05
CA ASP A 182 7.13 8.45 22.11
C ASP A 182 7.37 6.92 22.11
N ASN A 183 7.04 6.26 20.97
CA ASN A 183 7.25 4.83 20.73
C ASN A 183 6.48 3.86 21.65
N ARG A 184 5.43 4.32 22.35
CA ARG A 184 4.50 3.37 22.97
C ARG A 184 3.75 2.61 21.90
N VAL A 185 3.46 1.34 22.16
CA VAL A 185 2.88 0.42 21.19
C VAL A 185 1.59 -0.17 21.73
N MET A 186 0.53 -0.12 20.93
CA MET A 186 -0.69 -0.87 21.14
C MET A 186 -0.76 -1.97 20.08
N VAL A 187 -0.93 -3.21 20.52
CA VAL A 187 -1.09 -4.37 19.64
C VAL A 187 -2.50 -4.93 19.81
N VAL A 188 -3.19 -5.10 18.69
CA VAL A 188 -4.49 -5.78 18.65
C VAL A 188 -4.37 -7.01 17.75
N ILE A 189 -4.64 -8.18 18.32
CA ILE A 189 -4.67 -9.44 17.59
C ILE A 189 -6.14 -9.83 17.41
N VAL A 190 -6.57 -9.90 16.15
CA VAL A 190 -7.93 -10.32 15.80
C VAL A 190 -7.93 -11.83 15.60
N THR A 191 -8.77 -12.52 16.35
CA THR A 191 -8.85 -13.99 16.35
C THR A 191 -10.18 -14.51 15.80
N SER A 192 -10.23 -15.79 15.45
CA SER A 192 -11.45 -16.51 15.07
C SER A 192 -12.17 -17.12 16.26
N THR A 193 -11.56 -17.14 17.42
CA THR A 193 -12.04 -17.71 18.68
C THR A 193 -11.63 -16.83 19.86
N ASP A 194 -12.36 -16.90 20.94
CA ASP A 194 -12.08 -16.24 22.21
C ASP A 194 -11.03 -16.95 23.07
N LYS A 195 -10.65 -18.20 22.67
CA LYS A 195 -9.69 -19.03 23.40
C LYS A 195 -8.40 -19.15 22.61
N LEU A 196 -7.32 -18.58 23.13
CA LEU A 196 -5.95 -18.93 22.76
C LEU A 196 -5.53 -20.07 23.72
N HIS A 197 -5.63 -21.31 23.25
CA HIS A 197 -5.18 -22.46 24.04
C HIS A 197 -3.66 -22.42 24.15
N HIS A 198 -3.18 -22.10 25.35
CA HIS A 198 -1.81 -22.37 25.78
C HIS A 198 -1.81 -23.75 26.43
N LYS A 199 -1.05 -24.66 25.92
CA LYS A 199 -0.53 -25.80 26.72
C LYS A 199 0.89 -25.50 27.12
#